data_dd3c91eddb77553897ec0472a2a81cc0
#
_entry.id   dd3c91eddb77553897ec0472a2a81cc0
#
_cell.length_a   1.000
_cell.length_b   1.000
_cell.length_c   1.000
_cell.angle_alpha   90.00
_cell.angle_beta   90.00
_cell.angle_gamma   90.00
#
_symmetry.space_group_name_H-M   'P 1'
#
loop_
_entity.id
_entity.type
_entity.pdbx_description
1 polymer ?
#
loop_
_entity_poly.entity_id
_entity_poly.type
_entity_poly.pdbx_seq_one_letter_code
_entity_poly.pdbx_strand_id
1 'polypeptide(L)'
;HLTEMEAGLLFANLVDFDQVWGHRNDVAGFAAGLAAVDAAVGIWRTLLRRDDVMLLCADHGVDPTTASTDHSREYSPLLALGLRPGRYDGAQEDVGATAFACLTGEDPPPPGRPII
;
A
#
# COMPACT_ATOMS: atom_id res chain seq x y z
N HIS A 1 11.79 10.53 -8.72
CA HIS A 1 10.55 10.78 -9.46
C HIS A 1 9.50 11.53 -8.62
N LEU A 2 9.31 11.21 -7.32
CA LEU A 2 8.36 11.93 -6.45
C LEU A 2 8.54 13.46 -6.48
N THR A 3 9.77 13.93 -6.52
CA THR A 3 10.07 15.38 -6.52
C THR A 3 9.99 16.04 -7.89
N GLU A 4 9.87 15.24 -8.96
CA GLU A 4 9.87 15.70 -10.34
C GLU A 4 8.46 15.74 -10.93
N MET A 5 7.49 15.04 -10.32
CA MET A 5 6.11 15.02 -10.78
C MET A 5 5.36 16.26 -10.30
N GLU A 6 4.67 16.93 -11.21
CA GLU A 6 3.75 18.01 -10.84
C GLU A 6 2.38 17.47 -10.41
N ALA A 7 1.88 16.46 -11.10
CA ALA A 7 0.66 15.74 -10.79
C ALA A 7 0.66 14.36 -11.44
N GLY A 8 -0.18 13.45 -10.96
CA GLY A 8 -0.35 12.11 -11.53
C GLY A 8 -0.26 11.01 -10.49
N LEU A 9 -0.14 9.77 -10.95
CA LEU A 9 -0.03 8.57 -10.13
C LEU A 9 1.39 7.99 -10.21
N LEU A 10 2.03 7.81 -9.06
CA LEU A 10 3.21 6.98 -8.92
C LEU A 10 2.80 5.66 -8.28
N PHE A 11 2.93 4.57 -9.02
CA PHE A 11 2.66 3.22 -8.52
C PHE A 11 3.97 2.43 -8.42
N ALA A 12 4.18 1.77 -7.29
CA ALA A 12 5.32 0.89 -7.07
C ALA A 12 4.86 -0.41 -6.43
N ASN A 13 5.34 -1.55 -6.96
CA ASN A 13 5.12 -2.86 -6.40
C ASN A 13 6.41 -3.40 -5.78
N LEU A 14 6.37 -3.73 -4.49
CA LEU A 14 7.50 -4.27 -3.73
C LEU A 14 7.40 -5.81 -3.69
N VAL A 15 7.66 -6.43 -4.84
CA VAL A 15 7.42 -7.86 -5.10
C VAL A 15 8.21 -8.82 -4.20
N ASP A 16 9.28 -8.37 -3.57
CA ASP A 16 10.16 -9.22 -2.76
C ASP A 16 9.46 -9.80 -1.53
N PHE A 17 8.46 -9.07 -0.97
CA PHE A 17 7.66 -9.55 0.15
C PHE A 17 6.92 -10.84 -0.18
N ASP A 18 6.45 -10.97 -1.39
CA ASP A 18 5.79 -12.16 -1.87
C ASP A 18 6.80 -13.19 -2.41
N GLN A 19 7.53 -12.83 -3.47
CA GLN A 19 8.30 -13.77 -4.27
C GLN A 19 9.59 -14.24 -3.63
N VAL A 20 10.27 -13.35 -2.88
CA VAL A 20 11.60 -13.66 -2.33
C VAL A 20 11.49 -14.17 -0.90
N TRP A 21 10.63 -13.56 -0.07
CA TRP A 21 10.56 -13.88 1.35
C TRP A 21 9.30 -14.67 1.73
N GLY A 22 8.13 -14.28 1.23
CA GLY A 22 6.84 -14.89 1.58
C GLY A 22 6.76 -16.35 1.18
N HIS A 23 6.78 -16.66 -0.09
CA HIS A 23 6.72 -18.02 -0.64
C HIS A 23 7.93 -18.91 -0.27
N ARG A 24 8.92 -18.38 0.43
CA ARG A 24 10.10 -19.12 0.87
C ARG A 24 10.21 -19.23 2.38
N ASN A 25 9.20 -18.73 3.11
CA ASN A 25 9.19 -18.71 4.56
C ASN A 25 10.46 -18.07 5.16
N ASP A 26 11.01 -17.06 4.47
CA ASP A 26 12.16 -16.30 4.96
C ASP A 26 11.70 -15.19 5.91
N VAL A 27 11.43 -15.57 7.14
CA VAL A 27 11.00 -14.65 8.20
C VAL A 27 11.99 -13.51 8.43
N ALA A 28 13.29 -13.81 8.36
CA ALA A 28 14.33 -12.81 8.60
C ALA A 28 14.41 -11.79 7.47
N GLY A 29 14.35 -12.24 6.22
CA GLY A 29 14.29 -11.37 5.03
C GLY A 29 13.04 -10.51 5.03
N PHE A 30 11.88 -11.10 5.35
CA PHE A 30 10.60 -10.37 5.44
C PHE A 30 10.66 -9.26 6.49
N ALA A 31 11.17 -9.56 7.69
CA ALA A 31 11.31 -8.58 8.77
C ALA A 31 12.31 -7.46 8.40
N ALA A 32 13.44 -7.81 7.77
CA ALA A 32 14.41 -6.82 7.29
C ALA A 32 13.81 -5.92 6.19
N GLY A 33 13.01 -6.50 5.29
CA GLY A 33 12.28 -5.77 4.26
C GLY A 33 11.29 -4.77 4.86
N LEU A 34 10.50 -5.18 5.87
CA LEU A 34 9.58 -4.27 6.58
C LEU A 34 10.32 -3.10 7.21
N ALA A 35 11.45 -3.35 7.88
CA ALA A 35 12.27 -2.30 8.49
C ALA A 35 12.83 -1.32 7.42
N ALA A 36 13.24 -1.84 6.26
CA ALA A 36 13.72 -1.00 5.16
C ALA A 36 12.60 -0.12 4.56
N VAL A 37 11.40 -0.69 4.40
CA VAL A 37 10.23 0.08 3.91
C VAL A 37 9.81 1.13 4.94
N ASP A 38 9.78 0.80 6.24
CA ASP A 38 9.46 1.76 7.30
C ASP A 38 10.41 2.97 7.27
N ALA A 39 11.71 2.72 7.14
CA ALA A 39 12.70 3.79 6.99
C ALA A 39 12.47 4.63 5.72
N ALA A 40 12.14 3.99 4.60
CA ALA A 40 11.85 4.67 3.33
C ALA A 40 10.57 5.52 3.43
N VAL A 41 9.51 5.00 4.07
CA VAL A 41 8.27 5.75 4.33
C VAL A 41 8.56 7.00 5.16
N GLY A 42 9.45 6.89 6.16
CA GLY A 42 9.91 8.05 6.93
C GLY A 42 10.47 9.17 6.04
N ILE A 43 11.25 8.81 5.01
CA ILE A 43 11.79 9.75 4.04
C ILE A 43 10.69 10.26 3.10
N TRP A 44 9.88 9.37 2.52
CA TRP A 44 8.83 9.75 1.55
C TRP A 44 7.84 10.74 2.14
N ARG A 45 7.46 10.57 3.41
CA ARG A 45 6.59 11.51 4.13
C ARG A 45 7.11 12.95 4.12
N THR A 46 8.42 13.15 4.12
CA THR A 46 9.02 14.50 4.09
C THR A 46 9.01 15.13 2.70
N LEU A 47 8.78 14.31 1.66
CA LEU A 47 8.74 14.74 0.26
C LEU A 47 7.33 15.03 -0.22
N LEU A 48 6.30 14.56 0.51
CA LEU A 48 4.90 14.78 0.14
C LEU A 48 4.53 16.26 0.29
N ARG A 49 3.84 16.79 -0.70
CA ARG A 49 3.22 18.11 -0.68
C ARG A 49 1.88 18.05 0.06
N ARG A 50 1.30 19.20 0.32
CA ARG A 50 0.04 19.33 1.08
C ARG A 50 -1.11 18.52 0.48
N ASP A 51 -1.19 18.46 -0.83
CA ASP A 51 -2.30 17.83 -1.56
C ASP A 51 -1.94 16.44 -2.09
N ASP A 52 -0.74 15.93 -1.77
CA ASP A 52 -0.34 14.58 -2.13
C ASP A 52 -0.99 13.56 -1.19
N VAL A 53 -1.42 12.44 -1.77
CA VAL A 53 -1.93 11.27 -1.05
C VAL A 53 -0.97 10.11 -1.25
N MET A 54 -0.59 9.44 -0.17
CA MET A 54 0.18 8.19 -0.22
C MET A 54 -0.63 7.06 0.39
N LEU A 55 -0.80 5.98 -0.36
CA LEU A 55 -1.45 4.75 0.06
C LEU A 55 -0.40 3.63 0.06
N LEU A 56 -0.30 2.90 1.17
CA LEU A 56 0.46 1.66 1.27
C LEU A 56 -0.52 0.53 1.58
N CYS A 57 -0.56 -0.46 0.72
CA CYS A 57 -1.45 -1.61 0.89
C CYS A 57 -0.75 -2.88 0.42
N ALA A 58 -1.33 -4.03 0.73
CA ALA A 58 -0.97 -5.30 0.13
C ALA A 58 -2.18 -5.84 -0.66
N ASP A 59 -1.92 -6.63 -1.67
CA ASP A 59 -2.93 -7.28 -2.52
C ASP A 59 -3.48 -8.57 -1.90
N HIS A 60 -2.73 -9.19 -0.99
CA HIS A 60 -3.13 -10.36 -0.20
C HIS A 60 -2.29 -10.49 1.07
N GLY A 61 -2.64 -11.45 1.91
CA GLY A 61 -1.85 -11.86 3.05
C GLY A 61 -0.80 -12.89 2.65
N VAL A 62 0.35 -12.85 3.30
CA VAL A 62 1.36 -13.91 3.32
C VAL A 62 2.01 -13.94 4.70
N ASP A 63 2.05 -15.13 5.32
CA ASP A 63 2.66 -15.31 6.64
C ASP A 63 3.84 -16.28 6.55
N PRO A 64 5.09 -15.76 6.49
CA PRO A 64 6.27 -16.59 6.38
C PRO A 64 6.58 -17.41 7.63
N THR A 65 5.81 -17.25 8.72
CA THR A 65 5.98 -18.02 9.96
C THR A 65 5.20 -19.33 9.98
N THR A 66 4.28 -19.52 9.02
CA THR A 66 3.51 -20.75 8.88
C THR A 66 4.28 -21.82 8.11
N ALA A 67 3.80 -23.06 8.16
CA ALA A 67 4.39 -24.16 7.39
C ALA A 67 4.03 -24.11 5.89
N SER A 68 2.98 -23.35 5.53
CA SER A 68 2.58 -23.14 4.15
C SER A 68 3.50 -22.13 3.46
N THR A 69 3.72 -22.33 2.18
CA THR A 69 4.36 -21.35 1.30
C THR A 69 3.36 -20.60 0.42
N ASP A 70 2.06 -20.82 0.65
CA ASP A 70 0.98 -20.17 -0.09
C ASP A 70 0.51 -18.89 0.61
N HIS A 71 -0.31 -18.12 -0.10
CA HIS A 71 -0.95 -16.94 0.47
C HIS A 71 -1.82 -17.31 1.68
N SER A 72 -1.90 -16.41 2.62
CA SER A 72 -2.64 -16.57 3.85
C SER A 72 -3.88 -15.65 3.90
N ARG A 73 -4.78 -15.88 4.87
CA ARG A 73 -6.10 -15.23 4.93
C ARG A 73 -6.14 -14.00 5.83
N GLU A 74 -5.01 -13.42 6.13
CA GLU A 74 -4.94 -12.19 6.92
C GLU A 74 -5.53 -11.01 6.15
N TYR A 75 -6.07 -10.05 6.90
CA TYR A 75 -6.44 -8.76 6.33
C TYR A 75 -5.21 -8.05 5.77
N SER A 76 -5.34 -7.59 4.53
CA SER A 76 -4.30 -6.74 3.93
C SER A 76 -4.21 -5.40 4.65
N PRO A 77 -3.03 -4.92 5.00
CA PRO A 77 -2.86 -3.62 5.63
C PRO A 77 -3.23 -2.49 4.66
N LEU A 78 -3.78 -1.41 5.20
CA LEU A 78 -3.92 -0.15 4.49
C LEU A 78 -3.45 0.99 5.40
N LEU A 79 -2.42 1.69 4.97
CA LEU A 79 -1.94 2.91 5.58
C LEU A 79 -2.11 4.06 4.58
N ALA A 80 -2.70 5.17 5.02
CA ALA A 80 -2.96 6.33 4.18
C ALA A 80 -2.41 7.60 4.83
N LEU A 81 -1.78 8.44 4.02
CA LEU A 81 -1.37 9.80 4.37
C LEU A 81 -2.00 10.77 3.37
N GLY A 82 -2.38 11.95 3.84
CA GLY A 82 -3.05 12.96 3.02
C GLY A 82 -4.57 12.83 2.98
N LEU A 83 -5.14 11.77 3.57
CA LEU A 83 -6.57 11.58 3.74
C LEU A 83 -7.04 11.99 5.14
N ARG A 84 -8.36 12.10 5.32
CA ARG A 84 -8.95 12.32 6.66
C ARG A 84 -8.55 11.18 7.60
N PRO A 85 -8.05 11.50 8.81
CA PRO A 85 -7.72 10.46 9.77
C PRO A 85 -8.95 9.62 10.14
N GLY A 86 -8.79 8.30 10.16
CA GLY A 86 -9.87 7.37 10.48
C GLY A 86 -9.40 5.92 10.48
N ARG A 87 -10.33 5.03 10.73
CA ARG A 87 -10.17 3.59 10.55
C ARG A 87 -11.05 3.15 9.40
N TYR A 88 -10.50 2.36 8.55
CA TYR A 88 -11.19 1.80 7.40
C TYR A 88 -11.11 0.27 7.42
N ASP A 89 -12.23 -0.37 7.10
CA ASP A 89 -12.36 -1.81 6.94
C ASP A 89 -13.31 -2.05 5.76
N GLY A 90 -12.77 -2.45 4.62
CA GLY A 90 -13.51 -2.52 3.37
C GLY A 90 -12.83 -3.40 2.32
N ALA A 91 -13.19 -3.19 1.08
CA ALA A 91 -12.75 -3.99 -0.03
C ALA A 91 -11.47 -3.43 -0.67
N GLN A 92 -10.70 -4.28 -1.32
CA GLN A 92 -9.41 -3.91 -1.91
C GLN A 92 -9.57 -2.97 -3.11
N GLU A 93 -10.64 -3.11 -3.87
CA GLU A 93 -11.00 -2.19 -4.96
C GLU A 93 -11.18 -0.74 -4.51
N ASP A 94 -11.43 -0.51 -3.22
CA ASP A 94 -11.59 0.83 -2.66
C ASP A 94 -10.28 1.62 -2.66
N VAL A 95 -9.14 0.95 -2.67
CA VAL A 95 -7.82 1.58 -2.85
C VAL A 95 -7.69 2.22 -4.22
N GLY A 96 -8.07 1.47 -5.27
CA GLY A 96 -8.10 1.99 -6.64
C GLY A 96 -9.12 3.10 -6.84
N ALA A 97 -10.32 2.94 -6.23
CA ALA A 97 -11.36 3.96 -6.22
C ALA A 97 -10.90 5.26 -5.56
N THR A 98 -10.14 5.15 -4.46
CA THR A 98 -9.56 6.30 -3.77
C THR A 98 -8.54 7.02 -4.64
N ALA A 99 -7.63 6.28 -5.28
CA ALA A 99 -6.66 6.86 -6.20
C ALA A 99 -7.35 7.58 -7.38
N PHE A 100 -8.40 6.96 -7.95
CA PHE A 100 -9.19 7.57 -9.02
C PHE A 100 -9.82 8.91 -8.57
N ALA A 101 -10.52 8.90 -7.43
CA ALA A 101 -11.18 10.10 -6.91
C ALA A 101 -10.17 11.22 -6.59
N CYS A 102 -9.02 10.88 -6.00
CA CYS A 102 -7.96 11.86 -5.73
C CYS A 102 -7.39 12.50 -7.00
N LEU A 103 -7.27 11.72 -8.09
CA LEU A 103 -6.68 12.20 -9.34
C LEU A 103 -7.66 13.00 -10.20
N THR A 104 -8.93 12.62 -10.22
CA THR A 104 -9.92 13.17 -11.15
C THR A 104 -10.87 14.16 -10.49
N GLY A 105 -11.07 14.06 -9.18
CA GLY A 105 -12.12 14.76 -8.45
C GLY A 105 -13.52 14.22 -8.74
N GLU A 106 -13.64 13.07 -9.41
CA GLU A 106 -14.89 12.45 -9.81
C GLU A 106 -15.17 11.19 -8.96
N ASP A 107 -16.44 10.80 -8.90
CA ASP A 107 -16.81 9.52 -8.29
C ASP A 107 -16.27 8.36 -9.11
N PRO A 108 -15.60 7.37 -8.48
CA PRO A 108 -15.09 6.20 -9.17
C PRO A 108 -16.23 5.31 -9.70
N PRO A 109 -15.99 4.56 -10.76
CA PRO A 109 -16.94 3.55 -11.21
C PRO A 109 -17.08 2.44 -10.17
N PRO A 110 -18.29 1.84 -10.00
CA PRO A 110 -18.48 0.70 -9.10
C PRO A 110 -17.61 -0.49 -9.55
N PRO A 111 -17.28 -1.43 -8.63
CA PRO A 111 -17.82 -1.54 -7.27
C PRO A 111 -17.10 -0.71 -6.20
N GLY A 112 -15.90 -0.17 -6.49
CA GLY A 112 -15.08 0.49 -5.49
C GLY A 112 -15.71 1.77 -4.91
N ARG A 113 -15.39 2.07 -3.64
CA ARG A 113 -15.81 3.26 -2.91
C ARG A 113 -14.58 4.00 -2.38
N PRO A 114 -14.43 5.30 -2.65
CA PRO A 114 -13.26 6.04 -2.20
C PRO A 114 -13.24 6.21 -0.69
N ILE A 115 -12.05 6.11 -0.11
CA ILE A 115 -11.75 6.30 1.31
C ILE A 115 -11.33 7.77 1.52
N ILE A 116 -12.25 8.73 1.40
CA ILE A 116 -11.96 10.18 1.46
C ILE A 116 -12.86 10.93 2.44
#